data_cc5918487d075c9044a66d245350e942
#
_entry.id   cc5918487d075c9044a66d245350e942
#
_cell.length_a   1.000
_cell.length_b   1.000
_cell.length_c   1.000
_cell.angle_alpha   90.00
_cell.angle_beta   90.00
_cell.angle_gamma   90.00
#
_symmetry.space_group_name_H-M   'P 1'
#
loop_
_entity.id
_entity.type
_entity.pdbx_description
1 polymer ?
#
loop_
_entity_poly.entity_id
_entity_poly.type
_entity_poly.pdbx_seq_one_letter_code
_entity_poly.pdbx_strand_id
1 'polypeptide(L)'
;VDALINILIVDDSADDVEFTLNALRGTKLANAINIVTDGVEAMEYLRKQGKYANAMTPSMVLLDLNMPRKDGREVLAEMKKDKDLRLIPVVILTTSEAEEDIVRSYDLHANCYISKPVDLQALSKIVRSIDDFWFGVVQLPPGRC
;
A
#
# COMPACT_ATOMS: atom_id res chain seq x y z
N VAL A 1 22.39 -5.85 5.31
CA VAL A 1 21.28 -6.52 5.97
C VAL A 1 20.07 -6.48 5.05
N ASP A 2 19.54 -7.63 4.79
CA ASP A 2 18.34 -7.71 3.97
C ASP A 2 17.16 -7.12 4.73
N ALA A 3 16.54 -6.14 4.13
CA ALA A 3 15.37 -5.54 4.72
C ALA A 3 14.22 -6.55 4.72
N LEU A 4 13.66 -6.80 5.88
CA LEU A 4 12.47 -7.60 6.00
C LEU A 4 11.29 -6.66 5.84
N ILE A 5 10.65 -6.72 4.67
CA ILE A 5 9.55 -5.83 4.35
C ILE A 5 8.22 -6.54 4.59
N ASN A 6 7.40 -5.95 5.44
CA ASN A 6 6.05 -6.42 5.69
C ASN A 6 5.09 -5.59 4.83
N ILE A 7 4.30 -6.25 4.02
CA ILE A 7 3.40 -5.57 3.09
C ILE A 7 1.96 -5.94 3.41
N LEU A 8 1.12 -4.92 3.50
CA LEU A 8 -0.33 -5.10 3.60
C LEU A 8 -0.94 -4.79 2.23
N ILE A 9 -1.63 -5.77 1.67
CA ILE A 9 -2.39 -5.58 0.43
C ILE A 9 -3.85 -5.39 0.80
N VAL A 10 -4.42 -4.27 0.36
CA VAL A 10 -5.83 -3.94 0.60
C VAL A 10 -6.53 -3.95 -0.76
N ASP A 11 -7.21 -5.03 -1.08
CA ASP A 11 -7.82 -5.23 -2.40
C ASP A 11 -8.90 -6.32 -2.29
N ASP A 12 -10.07 -6.05 -2.82
CA ASP A 12 -11.19 -7.01 -2.78
C ASP A 12 -11.23 -7.95 -4.00
N SER A 13 -10.37 -7.75 -4.98
CA SER A 13 -10.33 -8.59 -6.18
C SER A 13 -9.28 -9.69 -6.02
N ALA A 14 -9.75 -10.94 -5.97
CA ALA A 14 -8.84 -12.08 -5.84
C ALA A 14 -7.87 -12.18 -7.02
N ASP A 15 -8.31 -11.85 -8.22
CA ASP A 15 -7.46 -11.88 -9.40
C ASP A 15 -6.35 -10.82 -9.33
N ASP A 16 -6.71 -9.62 -8.93
CA ASP A 16 -5.73 -8.53 -8.79
C ASP A 16 -4.73 -8.84 -7.69
N VAL A 17 -5.19 -9.41 -6.59
CA VAL A 17 -4.30 -9.85 -5.50
C VAL A 17 -3.30 -10.87 -6.02
N GLU A 18 -3.74 -11.82 -6.85
CA GLU A 18 -2.85 -12.83 -7.40
C GLU A 18 -1.77 -12.21 -8.29
N PHE A 19 -2.12 -11.24 -9.13
CA PHE A 19 -1.14 -10.51 -9.93
C PHE A 19 -0.13 -9.80 -9.03
N THR A 20 -0.60 -9.16 -7.99
CA THR A 20 0.27 -8.44 -7.04
C THR A 20 1.20 -9.40 -6.32
N LEU A 21 0.68 -10.55 -5.87
CA LEU A 21 1.51 -11.55 -5.19
C LEU A 21 2.60 -12.09 -6.10
N ASN A 22 2.28 -12.35 -7.37
CA ASN A 22 3.28 -12.82 -8.32
C ASN A 22 4.39 -11.79 -8.54
N ALA A 23 4.02 -10.52 -8.63
CA ALA A 23 5.00 -9.44 -8.75
C ALA A 23 5.89 -9.35 -7.51
N LEU A 24 5.31 -9.48 -6.32
CA LEU A 24 6.07 -9.43 -5.07
C LEU A 24 7.04 -10.60 -4.93
N ARG A 25 6.63 -11.79 -5.33
CA ARG A 25 7.51 -12.96 -5.31
C ARG A 25 8.75 -12.74 -6.17
N GLY A 26 8.59 -12.04 -7.28
CA GLY A 26 9.70 -11.74 -8.18
C GLY A 26 10.69 -10.74 -7.60
N THR A 27 10.28 -9.90 -6.67
CA THR A 27 11.19 -8.91 -6.06
C THR A 27 12.15 -9.53 -5.06
N LYS A 28 11.76 -10.64 -4.44
CA LYS A 28 12.52 -11.33 -3.40
C LYS A 28 12.80 -10.46 -2.16
N LEU A 29 12.15 -9.32 -2.05
CA LEU A 29 12.35 -8.39 -0.93
C LEU A 29 11.21 -8.43 0.08
N ALA A 30 10.02 -8.87 -0.33
CA ALA A 30 8.89 -8.97 0.57
C ALA A 30 9.06 -10.19 1.47
N ASN A 31 8.96 -9.99 2.78
CA ASN A 31 9.14 -11.06 3.76
C ASN A 31 7.82 -11.57 4.30
N ALA A 32 6.90 -10.68 4.61
CA ALA A 32 5.59 -11.03 5.10
C ALA A 32 4.53 -10.25 4.32
N ILE A 33 3.52 -10.95 3.86
CA ILE A 33 2.44 -10.35 3.09
C ILE A 33 1.13 -10.71 3.77
N ASN A 34 0.33 -9.69 4.07
CA ASN A 34 -1.00 -9.88 4.62
C ASN A 34 -2.00 -9.22 3.69
N ILE A 35 -3.18 -9.77 3.61
CA ILE A 35 -4.22 -9.34 2.66
C ILE A 35 -5.49 -9.07 3.43
N VAL A 36 -6.09 -7.89 3.19
CA VAL A 36 -7.42 -7.55 3.68
C VAL A 36 -8.26 -7.13 2.48
N THR A 37 -9.55 -7.31 2.56
CA THR A 37 -10.43 -7.22 1.39
C THR A 37 -11.36 -6.01 1.37
N ASP A 38 -11.32 -5.18 2.40
CA ASP A 38 -12.07 -3.91 2.41
C ASP A 38 -11.43 -2.92 3.35
N GLY A 39 -11.90 -1.69 3.29
CA GLY A 39 -11.31 -0.60 4.06
C GLY A 39 -11.57 -0.69 5.56
N VAL A 40 -12.68 -1.30 5.97
CA VAL A 40 -12.95 -1.48 7.40
C VAL A 40 -11.94 -2.44 7.99
N GLU A 41 -11.72 -3.58 7.32
CA GLU A 41 -10.74 -4.56 7.75
C GLU A 41 -9.32 -3.98 7.74
N ALA A 42 -9.02 -3.15 6.73
CA ALA A 42 -7.73 -2.49 6.64
C ALA A 42 -7.45 -1.63 7.88
N MET A 43 -8.43 -0.85 8.31
CA MET A 43 -8.26 0.01 9.48
C MET A 43 -8.15 -0.80 10.78
N GLU A 44 -8.91 -1.90 10.88
CA GLU A 44 -8.77 -2.81 12.02
C GLU A 44 -7.34 -3.39 12.10
N TYR A 45 -6.81 -3.80 10.96
CA TYR A 45 -5.44 -4.32 10.87
C TYR A 45 -4.42 -3.26 11.30
N LEU A 46 -4.52 -2.07 10.72
CA LEU A 46 -3.57 -0.99 10.97
C LEU A 46 -3.61 -0.51 12.42
N ARG A 47 -4.79 -0.49 13.02
CA ARG A 47 -4.97 -0.09 14.43
C ARG A 47 -4.82 -1.25 15.40
N LYS A 48 -4.53 -2.44 14.89
CA LYS A 48 -4.32 -3.65 15.70
C LYS A 48 -5.52 -3.96 16.61
N GLN A 49 -6.70 -3.91 16.00
CA GLN A 49 -7.96 -4.16 16.69
C GLN A 49 -8.48 -5.57 16.41
N GLY A 50 -9.26 -6.11 17.35
CA GLY A 50 -9.90 -7.42 17.19
C GLY A 50 -8.91 -8.53 16.93
N LYS A 51 -9.15 -9.30 15.89
CA LYS A 51 -8.27 -10.42 15.52
C LYS A 51 -6.87 -9.97 15.09
N TYR A 52 -6.67 -8.68 14.87
CA TYR A 52 -5.39 -8.12 14.46
C TYR A 52 -4.58 -7.51 15.60
N ALA A 53 -4.93 -7.84 16.84
CA ALA A 53 -4.25 -7.28 18.01
C ALA A 53 -2.73 -7.51 18.01
N ASN A 54 -2.29 -8.62 17.42
CA ASN A 54 -0.87 -8.96 17.34
C ASN A 54 -0.26 -8.72 15.95
N ALA A 55 -0.95 -7.99 15.10
CA ALA A 55 -0.44 -7.72 13.75
C ALA A 55 0.78 -6.81 13.80
N MET A 56 1.71 -7.02 12.89
CA MET A 56 2.87 -6.15 12.75
C MET A 56 2.50 -4.93 11.92
N THR A 57 3.05 -3.78 12.29
CA THR A 57 2.88 -2.58 11.48
C THR A 57 3.52 -2.81 10.10
N PRO A 58 2.78 -2.61 9.01
CA PRO A 58 3.36 -2.83 7.69
C PRO A 58 4.40 -1.77 7.35
N SER A 59 5.39 -2.19 6.57
CA SER A 59 6.40 -1.28 6.00
C SER A 59 5.83 -0.52 4.81
N MET A 60 4.81 -1.09 4.17
CA MET A 60 4.19 -0.52 2.98
C MET A 60 2.76 -1.04 2.87
N VAL A 61 1.85 -0.19 2.40
CA VAL A 61 0.47 -0.58 2.10
C VAL A 61 0.23 -0.43 0.60
N LEU A 62 -0.22 -1.50 -0.05
CA LEU A 62 -0.71 -1.46 -1.42
C LEU A 62 -2.22 -1.36 -1.36
N LEU A 63 -2.76 -0.23 -1.77
CA LEU A 63 -4.14 0.14 -1.50
C LEU A 63 -4.95 0.33 -2.77
N ASP A 64 -5.94 -0.53 -2.98
CA ASP A 64 -6.92 -0.36 -4.04
C ASP A 64 -7.91 0.73 -3.65
N LEU A 65 -8.32 1.53 -4.61
CA LEU A 65 -9.28 2.61 -4.35
C LEU A 65 -10.72 2.12 -4.27
N ASN A 66 -11.10 1.14 -5.09
CA ASN A 66 -12.48 0.72 -5.21
C ASN A 66 -12.76 -0.56 -4.43
N MET A 67 -13.31 -0.40 -3.24
CA MET A 67 -13.62 -1.53 -2.35
C MET A 67 -14.96 -1.31 -1.67
N PRO A 68 -15.64 -2.41 -1.25
CA PRO A 68 -16.89 -2.29 -0.49
C PRO A 68 -16.66 -1.76 0.92
N ARG A 69 -17.71 -1.33 1.55
CA ARG A 69 -17.82 -0.81 2.91
C ARG A 69 -17.07 0.50 3.12
N LYS A 70 -15.77 0.49 2.98
CA LYS A 70 -14.94 1.68 3.10
C LYS A 70 -13.92 1.62 1.97
N ASP A 71 -13.91 2.62 1.10
CA ASP A 71 -13.01 2.60 -0.07
C ASP A 71 -11.60 3.08 0.29
N GLY A 72 -10.69 2.95 -0.69
CA GLY A 72 -9.28 3.28 -0.47
C GLY A 72 -9.04 4.75 -0.16
N ARG A 73 -9.87 5.64 -0.70
CA ARG A 73 -9.72 7.08 -0.39
C ARG A 73 -10.01 7.36 1.07
N GLU A 74 -11.03 6.72 1.62
CA GLU A 74 -11.37 6.84 3.03
C GLU A 74 -10.26 6.28 3.93
N VAL A 75 -9.70 5.12 3.55
CA VAL A 75 -8.58 4.54 4.28
C VAL A 75 -7.38 5.47 4.28
N LEU A 76 -7.04 6.01 3.11
CA LEU A 76 -5.90 6.92 2.98
C LEU A 76 -6.12 8.18 3.82
N ALA A 77 -7.32 8.75 3.78
CA ALA A 77 -7.63 9.94 4.58
C ALA A 77 -7.49 9.67 6.08
N GLU A 78 -7.98 8.53 6.55
CA GLU A 78 -7.85 8.17 7.97
C GLU A 78 -6.39 7.94 8.36
N MET A 79 -5.61 7.28 7.51
CA MET A 79 -4.20 7.07 7.77
C MET A 79 -3.43 8.40 7.88
N LYS A 80 -3.73 9.35 7.02
CA LYS A 80 -3.01 10.63 7.00
C LYS A 80 -3.37 11.52 8.19
N LYS A 81 -4.51 11.30 8.81
CA LYS A 81 -4.92 12.01 10.03
C LYS A 81 -4.36 11.39 11.31
N ASP A 82 -3.89 10.15 11.24
CA ASP A 82 -3.35 9.43 12.39
C ASP A 82 -1.84 9.66 12.43
N LYS A 83 -1.35 10.16 13.55
CA LYS A 83 0.07 10.52 13.66
C LYS A 83 1.02 9.33 13.51
N ASP A 84 0.55 8.14 13.85
CA ASP A 84 1.36 6.92 13.73
C ASP A 84 1.24 6.31 12.35
N LEU A 85 0.03 6.27 11.80
CA LEU A 85 -0.22 5.63 10.51
C LEU A 85 0.23 6.47 9.31
N ARG A 86 0.26 7.79 9.45
CA ARG A 86 0.65 8.67 8.33
C ARG A 86 2.10 8.46 7.89
N LEU A 87 2.91 7.82 8.72
CA LEU A 87 4.31 7.55 8.40
C LEU A 87 4.49 6.33 7.52
N ILE A 88 3.46 5.49 7.39
CA ILE A 88 3.53 4.28 6.58
C ILE A 88 3.40 4.66 5.10
N PRO A 89 4.36 4.26 4.24
CA PRO A 89 4.24 4.50 2.81
C PRO A 89 3.03 3.80 2.22
N VAL A 90 2.26 4.53 1.41
CA VAL A 90 1.07 4.00 0.75
C VAL A 90 1.23 4.10 -0.76
N VAL A 91 1.04 2.99 -1.44
CA VAL A 91 1.04 2.91 -2.89
C VAL A 91 -0.40 2.65 -3.34
N ILE A 92 -0.93 3.55 -4.15
CA ILE A 92 -2.29 3.42 -4.67
C ILE A 92 -2.28 2.55 -5.92
N LEU A 93 -3.17 1.55 -5.94
CA LEU A 93 -3.38 0.70 -7.11
C LEU A 93 -4.60 1.25 -7.85
N THR A 94 -4.41 1.70 -9.08
CA THR A 94 -5.47 2.36 -9.85
C THR A 94 -5.76 1.61 -11.13
N THR A 95 -7.00 1.71 -11.62
CA THR A 95 -7.37 1.18 -12.92
C THR A 95 -7.32 2.24 -14.01
N SER A 96 -7.20 3.53 -13.64
CA SER A 96 -7.18 4.62 -14.61
C SER A 96 -6.54 5.87 -14.04
N GLU A 97 -6.13 6.77 -14.93
CA GLU A 97 -5.61 8.07 -14.53
C GLU A 97 -6.71 8.94 -13.89
N ALA A 98 -7.97 8.71 -14.24
CA ALA A 98 -9.08 9.43 -13.64
C ALA A 98 -9.17 9.16 -12.14
N GLU A 99 -8.94 7.91 -11.70
CA GLU A 99 -8.91 7.59 -10.27
C GLU A 99 -7.75 8.29 -9.56
N GLU A 100 -6.58 8.34 -10.20
CA GLU A 100 -5.42 9.02 -9.67
C GLU A 100 -5.70 10.51 -9.50
N ASP A 101 -6.33 11.15 -10.49
CA ASP A 101 -6.69 12.55 -10.43
C ASP A 101 -7.67 12.84 -9.30
N ILE A 102 -8.62 11.93 -9.05
CA ILE A 102 -9.56 12.09 -7.94
C ILE A 102 -8.82 12.11 -6.61
N VAL A 103 -7.89 11.20 -6.41
CA VAL A 103 -7.11 11.16 -5.17
C VAL A 103 -6.34 12.47 -4.98
N ARG A 104 -5.72 12.98 -6.04
CA ARG A 104 -4.98 14.24 -5.98
C ARG A 104 -5.88 15.44 -5.71
N SER A 105 -7.09 15.44 -6.29
CA SER A 105 -8.02 16.57 -6.13
C SER A 105 -8.52 16.74 -4.71
N TYR A 106 -8.53 15.66 -3.92
CA TYR A 106 -8.90 15.71 -2.51
C TYR A 106 -7.70 15.94 -1.59
N ASP A 107 -6.56 16.27 -2.16
CA ASP A 107 -5.33 16.50 -1.40
C ASP A 107 -4.95 15.31 -0.50
N LEU A 108 -5.22 14.12 -0.99
CA LEU A 108 -4.83 12.89 -0.30
C LEU A 108 -3.43 12.48 -0.77
N HIS A 109 -2.50 12.48 0.15
CA HIS A 109 -1.11 12.22 -0.18
C HIS A 109 -0.81 10.73 -0.16
N ALA A 110 -0.56 10.16 -1.35
CA ALA A 110 0.00 8.83 -1.47
C ALA A 110 1.46 8.97 -1.90
N ASN A 111 2.27 7.97 -1.57
CA ASN A 111 3.67 7.98 -1.96
C ASN A 111 3.85 7.69 -3.44
N CYS A 112 3.07 6.74 -3.95
CA CYS A 112 3.18 6.31 -5.34
C CYS A 112 1.83 5.84 -5.86
N TYR A 113 1.75 5.73 -7.20
CA TYR A 113 0.59 5.17 -7.90
C TYR A 113 1.09 4.10 -8.86
N ILE A 114 0.40 2.96 -8.88
CA ILE A 114 0.66 1.91 -9.86
C ILE A 114 -0.63 1.59 -10.58
N SER A 115 -0.57 1.55 -11.91
CA SER A 115 -1.70 1.11 -12.72
C SER A 115 -1.83 -0.41 -12.65
N LYS A 116 -3.04 -0.90 -12.50
CA LYS A 116 -3.31 -2.34 -12.56
C LYS A 116 -3.28 -2.83 -14.00
N PRO A 117 -2.84 -4.06 -14.27
CA PRO A 117 -2.30 -5.03 -13.31
C PRO A 117 -0.89 -4.63 -12.84
N VAL A 118 -0.58 -5.00 -11.60
CA VAL A 118 0.72 -4.67 -10.99
C VAL A 118 1.80 -5.53 -11.64
N ASP A 119 2.81 -4.88 -12.24
CA ASP A 119 3.91 -5.62 -12.84
C ASP A 119 5.16 -5.62 -11.94
N LEU A 120 6.03 -6.58 -12.22
CA LEU A 120 7.24 -6.79 -11.42
C LEU A 120 8.17 -5.58 -11.44
N GLN A 121 8.34 -4.95 -12.60
CA GLN A 121 9.28 -3.84 -12.73
C GLN A 121 8.85 -2.63 -11.92
N ALA A 122 7.58 -2.26 -12.02
CA ALA A 122 7.03 -1.13 -11.27
C ALA A 122 7.13 -1.37 -9.77
N LEU A 123 6.76 -2.57 -9.34
CA LEU A 123 6.77 -2.91 -7.92
C LEU A 123 8.18 -3.00 -7.37
N SER A 124 9.13 -3.58 -8.12
CA SER A 124 10.52 -3.67 -7.70
C SER A 124 11.13 -2.31 -7.46
N LYS A 125 10.83 -1.36 -8.34
CA LYS A 125 11.33 0.01 -8.20
C LYS A 125 10.82 0.64 -6.91
N ILE A 126 9.55 0.45 -6.59
CA ILE A 126 8.94 1.00 -5.40
C ILE A 126 9.51 0.37 -4.14
N VAL A 127 9.64 -0.95 -4.12
CA VAL A 127 10.18 -1.66 -2.96
C VAL A 127 11.61 -1.22 -2.68
N ARG A 128 12.41 -1.03 -3.72
CA ARG A 128 13.77 -0.52 -3.56
C ARG A 128 13.79 0.91 -3.03
N SER A 129 12.87 1.75 -3.49
CA SER A 129 12.77 3.12 -3.00
C SER A 129 12.43 3.16 -1.51
N ILE A 130 11.57 2.26 -1.05
CA ILE A 130 11.22 2.17 0.36
C ILE A 130 12.40 1.67 1.19
N ASP A 131 13.12 0.69 0.68
CA ASP A 131 14.32 0.18 1.32
C ASP A 131 15.34 1.30 1.50
N ASP A 132 15.61 2.05 0.44
CA ASP A 132 16.52 3.20 0.49
C ASP A 132 16.02 4.26 1.48
N PHE A 133 14.72 4.51 1.52
CA PHE A 133 14.14 5.47 2.45
C PHE A 133 14.41 5.09 3.91
N TRP A 134 14.22 3.81 4.25
CA TRP A 134 14.40 3.36 5.63
C TRP A 134 15.87 3.28 6.05
N PHE A 135 16.77 2.99 5.12
CA PHE A 135 18.19 2.80 5.44
C PHE A 135 19.10 3.93 4.96
N GLY A 136 18.71 4.62 3.90
CA GLY A 136 19.52 5.68 3.33
C GLY A 136 18.97 7.08 3.56
N VAL A 137 17.81 7.18 4.21
CA VAL A 137 17.13 8.45 4.42
C VAL A 137 16.78 9.15 3.10
N VAL A 138 16.55 8.36 2.07
CA VAL A 138 16.13 8.88 0.78
C VAL A 138 14.61 9.01 0.79
N GLN A 139 14.11 10.19 0.50
CA GLN A 139 12.68 10.43 0.44
C GLN A 139 12.11 9.89 -0.87
N LEU A 140 10.92 9.27 -0.77
CA LEU A 140 10.20 8.87 -1.96
C LEU A 140 9.71 10.11 -2.70
N PRO A 141 9.79 10.12 -4.05
CA PRO A 141 9.26 11.24 -4.80
C PRO A 141 7.76 11.35 -4.62
N PRO A 142 7.21 12.57 -4.54
CA PRO A 142 5.77 12.74 -4.46
C PRO A 142 5.10 12.34 -5.77
N GLY A 143 3.94 11.71 -5.67
CA GLY A 143 3.18 11.32 -6.83
C GLY A 143 3.63 9.99 -7.42
N ARG A 144 3.85 9.98 -8.73
CA ARG A 144 4.21 8.74 -9.44
C ARG A 144 5.63 8.30 -9.14
N CYS A 145 5.80 7.02 -9.05
CA CYS A 145 7.11 6.40 -8.92
C CYS A 145 7.71 6.05 -10.27
#